data_6795b0637b61ba984579d1490675166c
#
_entry.id   6795b0637b61ba984579d1490675166c
#
_cell.length_a   1.000
_cell.length_b   1.000
_cell.length_c   1.000
_cell.angle_alpha   90.00
_cell.angle_beta   90.00
_cell.angle_gamma   90.00
#
_symmetry.space_group_name_H-M   'P 1'
#
loop_
_entity.id
_entity.type
_entity.pdbx_description
1 polymer ?
#
loop_
_entity_poly.entity_id
_entity_poly.type
_entity_poly.pdbx_seq_one_letter_code
_entity_poly.pdbx_strand_id
1 'polypeptide(L)'
;MKRQAIVNAGIEFVFRNQNGKSFDTTSYNYVNGIVDHVAEVVGENGLSSIQHWETEVKTRDRDDKPEYKCKMDISVAFSNKVHLTEYYHNSSWLEHGGAPDKAVRNAFVYQIDSYLKQNNKYNKTESKIKYDDVEDSLVCVISSFSSVSSYENQTKKAVTNKGIQDAMTAFLRQLSLIHI
;
A
#
# COMPACT_ATOMS: atom_id res chain seq x y z
N MET A 1 6.03 -7.36 -15.86
CA MET A 1 7.41 -7.10 -15.42
C MET A 1 7.54 -5.83 -14.57
N LYS A 2 7.00 -4.66 -14.96
CA LYS A 2 7.06 -3.45 -14.13
C LYS A 2 6.67 -3.71 -12.66
N ARG A 3 5.51 -4.32 -12.41
CA ARG A 3 5.04 -4.66 -11.04
C ARG A 3 6.01 -5.54 -10.24
N GLN A 4 6.73 -6.45 -10.92
CA GLN A 4 7.73 -7.28 -10.24
C GLN A 4 8.98 -6.47 -9.87
N ALA A 5 9.38 -5.51 -10.68
CA ALA A 5 10.48 -4.61 -10.36
C ALA A 5 10.15 -3.70 -9.17
N ILE A 6 8.90 -3.23 -9.07
CA ILE A 6 8.44 -2.36 -7.97
C ILE A 6 8.58 -3.06 -6.61
N VAL A 7 8.22 -4.34 -6.51
CA VAL A 7 8.21 -5.08 -5.22
C VAL A 7 9.48 -5.89 -4.94
N ASN A 8 10.45 -5.84 -5.85
CA ASN A 8 11.75 -6.47 -5.69
C ASN A 8 12.85 -5.40 -5.87
N ALA A 9 13.00 -4.56 -4.86
CA ALA A 9 13.92 -3.44 -4.85
C ALA A 9 15.33 -3.83 -5.32
N GLY A 10 15.92 -3.01 -6.21
CA GLY A 10 17.26 -3.20 -6.74
C GLY A 10 17.42 -4.29 -7.79
N ILE A 11 16.36 -5.04 -8.14
CA ILE A 11 16.42 -6.05 -9.19
C ILE A 11 16.00 -5.44 -10.52
N GLU A 12 16.85 -5.56 -11.53
CA GLU A 12 16.51 -5.17 -12.90
C GLU A 12 15.78 -6.31 -13.64
N PHE A 13 14.61 -5.98 -14.18
CA PHE A 13 13.82 -6.87 -15.03
C PHE A 13 13.91 -6.41 -16.48
N VAL A 14 14.56 -7.20 -17.31
CA VAL A 14 14.74 -6.91 -18.74
C VAL A 14 13.79 -7.76 -19.58
N PHE A 15 12.94 -7.10 -20.34
CA PHE A 15 12.07 -7.76 -21.31
C PHE A 15 12.60 -7.51 -22.72
N ARG A 16 12.76 -8.58 -23.48
CA ARG A 16 13.16 -8.53 -24.90
C ARG A 16 12.09 -9.17 -25.76
N ASN A 17 11.53 -8.40 -26.66
CA ASN A 17 10.55 -8.85 -27.64
C ASN A 17 11.20 -8.89 -29.02
N GLN A 18 11.13 -10.02 -29.70
CA GLN A 18 11.66 -10.12 -31.05
C GLN A 18 10.76 -9.41 -32.06
N ASN A 19 11.35 -8.47 -32.79
CA ASN A 19 10.70 -7.73 -33.87
C ASN A 19 11.49 -7.93 -35.18
N GLY A 20 11.04 -8.88 -35.98
CA GLY A 20 11.76 -9.29 -37.17
C GLY A 20 13.13 -9.90 -36.85
N LYS A 21 14.23 -9.22 -37.28
CA LYS A 21 15.60 -9.63 -37.00
C LYS A 21 16.25 -8.90 -35.81
N SER A 22 15.53 -7.95 -35.19
CA SER A 22 15.98 -7.17 -34.05
C SER A 22 15.20 -7.51 -32.77
N PHE A 23 15.64 -6.97 -31.65
CA PHE A 23 14.94 -7.09 -30.36
C PHE A 23 14.61 -5.69 -29.82
N ASP A 24 13.34 -5.46 -29.53
CA ASP A 24 12.91 -4.35 -28.71
C ASP A 24 13.14 -4.71 -27.25
N THR A 25 13.91 -3.89 -26.53
CA THR A 25 14.29 -4.15 -25.15
C THR A 25 13.67 -3.09 -24.24
N THR A 26 12.98 -3.54 -23.20
CA THR A 26 12.45 -2.68 -22.13
C THR A 26 13.02 -3.17 -20.81
N SER A 27 13.58 -2.29 -20.00
CA SER A 27 14.03 -2.63 -18.66
C SER A 27 13.26 -1.85 -17.60
N TYR A 28 13.09 -2.45 -16.44
CA TYR A 28 12.47 -1.89 -15.25
C TYR A 28 13.39 -2.12 -14.07
N ASN A 29 13.79 -1.05 -13.41
CA ASN A 29 14.60 -1.09 -12.20
C ASN A 29 14.10 -0.02 -11.22
N TYR A 30 13.69 -0.47 -10.03
CA TYR A 30 13.29 0.38 -8.91
C TYR A 30 14.27 0.11 -7.77
N VAL A 31 15.30 0.92 -7.65
CA VAL A 31 16.40 0.72 -6.69
C VAL A 31 15.88 0.70 -5.26
N ASN A 32 14.93 1.60 -4.94
CA ASN A 32 14.28 1.71 -3.63
C ASN A 32 12.86 1.11 -3.66
N GLY A 33 12.55 0.22 -4.61
CA GLY A 33 11.29 -0.51 -4.66
C GLY A 33 10.05 0.39 -4.76
N ILE A 34 9.11 0.20 -3.85
CA ILE A 34 7.83 0.94 -3.82
C ILE A 34 7.99 2.44 -3.61
N VAL A 35 9.08 2.90 -2.98
CA VAL A 35 9.38 4.32 -2.79
C VAL A 35 9.60 5.01 -4.12
N ASP A 36 10.42 4.41 -4.99
CA ASP A 36 10.69 4.96 -6.33
C ASP A 36 9.41 4.97 -7.18
N HIS A 37 8.54 3.98 -7.00
CA HIS A 37 7.27 3.93 -7.71
C HIS A 37 6.32 5.05 -7.24
N VAL A 38 6.22 5.29 -5.95
CA VAL A 38 5.44 6.42 -5.42
C VAL A 38 6.01 7.74 -5.93
N ALA A 39 7.34 7.89 -5.96
CA ALA A 39 8.01 9.07 -6.51
C ALA A 39 7.69 9.28 -8.00
N GLU A 40 7.70 8.20 -8.80
CA GLU A 40 7.33 8.24 -10.21
C GLU A 40 5.89 8.72 -10.41
N VAL A 41 4.94 8.23 -9.58
CA VAL A 41 3.51 8.58 -9.67
C VAL A 41 3.26 10.01 -9.25
N VAL A 42 3.84 10.43 -8.14
CA VAL A 42 3.60 11.76 -7.57
C VAL A 42 4.30 12.84 -8.39
N GLY A 43 5.51 12.58 -8.89
CA GLY A 43 6.33 13.56 -9.62
C GLY A 43 6.44 14.87 -8.84
N GLU A 44 6.16 15.98 -9.52
CA GLU A 44 6.17 17.33 -8.95
C GLU A 44 4.86 17.72 -8.24
N ASN A 45 3.86 16.83 -8.22
CA ASN A 45 2.53 17.13 -7.71
C ASN A 45 2.33 16.74 -6.24
N GLY A 46 3.40 16.45 -5.51
CA GLY A 46 3.34 16.08 -4.09
C GLY A 46 2.94 17.25 -3.19
N LEU A 47 1.95 17.03 -2.33
CA LEU A 47 1.61 17.95 -1.23
C LEU A 47 2.40 17.63 0.03
N SER A 48 2.90 16.41 0.15
CA SER A 48 3.76 15.94 1.24
C SER A 48 5.03 15.31 0.69
N SER A 49 6.05 15.20 1.53
CA SER A 49 7.17 14.31 1.27
C SER A 49 6.70 12.86 1.25
N ILE A 50 7.40 12.00 0.51
CA ILE A 50 7.13 10.57 0.53
C ILE A 50 7.54 10.03 1.89
N GLN A 51 6.61 9.37 2.55
CA GLN A 51 6.83 8.66 3.80
C GLN A 51 6.98 7.18 3.51
N HIS A 52 7.94 6.55 4.18
CA HIS A 52 8.24 5.14 3.99
C HIS A 52 8.48 4.46 5.34
N TRP A 53 7.89 3.28 5.52
CA TRP A 53 8.03 2.48 6.72
C TRP A 53 8.13 1.00 6.38
N GLU A 54 9.02 0.35 7.06
CA GLU A 54 9.13 -1.10 7.07
C GLU A 54 8.89 -1.64 8.48
N THR A 55 8.18 -2.75 8.58
CA THR A 55 7.97 -3.44 9.85
C THR A 55 7.78 -4.94 9.66
N GLU A 56 8.10 -5.70 10.70
CA GLU A 56 7.78 -7.13 10.80
C GLU A 56 7.05 -7.37 12.12
N VAL A 57 5.87 -7.94 12.04
CA VAL A 57 5.06 -8.26 13.22
C VAL A 57 4.66 -9.73 13.23
N LYS A 58 4.40 -10.27 14.41
CA LYS A 58 3.75 -11.58 14.57
C LYS A 58 2.24 -11.36 14.67
N THR A 59 1.48 -12.13 13.94
CA THR A 59 0.03 -12.08 13.94
C THR A 59 -0.57 -13.47 13.77
N ARG A 60 -1.89 -13.58 13.95
CA ARG A 60 -2.68 -14.80 13.71
C ARG A 60 -4.06 -14.44 13.20
N ASP A 61 -4.68 -15.30 12.42
CA ASP A 61 -6.02 -15.05 11.87
C ASP A 61 -7.14 -15.26 12.92
N ARG A 62 -6.89 -16.14 13.90
CA ARG A 62 -7.79 -16.44 15.02
C ARG A 62 -6.97 -16.95 16.21
N ASP A 63 -7.53 -16.90 17.41
CA ASP A 63 -6.85 -17.30 18.66
C ASP A 63 -6.46 -18.80 18.68
N ASP A 64 -7.19 -19.64 17.95
CA ASP A 64 -6.94 -21.08 17.83
C ASP A 64 -5.92 -21.43 16.74
N LYS A 65 -5.36 -20.43 16.02
CA LYS A 65 -4.39 -20.64 14.95
C LYS A 65 -2.97 -20.27 15.38
N PRO A 66 -1.95 -20.92 14.82
CA PRO A 66 -0.57 -20.55 15.08
C PRO A 66 -0.26 -19.16 14.59
N GLU A 67 0.65 -18.49 15.30
CA GLU A 67 1.18 -17.21 14.85
C GLU A 67 2.08 -17.37 13.63
N TYR A 68 2.06 -16.35 12.79
CA TYR A 68 2.98 -16.22 11.66
C TYR A 68 3.52 -14.80 11.56
N LYS A 69 4.67 -14.65 10.91
CA LYS A 69 5.28 -13.36 10.64
C LYS A 69 4.61 -12.70 9.42
N CYS A 70 4.37 -11.41 9.54
CA CYS A 70 3.95 -10.54 8.46
C CYS A 70 4.92 -9.37 8.36
N LYS A 71 5.64 -9.29 7.24
CA LYS A 71 6.43 -8.12 6.88
C LYS A 71 5.55 -7.16 6.10
N MET A 72 5.71 -5.88 6.34
CA MET A 72 4.99 -4.81 5.66
C MET A 72 5.99 -3.74 5.26
N ASP A 73 5.94 -3.35 4.00
CA ASP A 73 6.69 -2.28 3.39
C ASP A 73 5.65 -1.30 2.81
N ILE A 74 5.63 -0.06 3.30
CA ILE A 74 4.55 0.90 3.08
C ILE A 74 5.14 2.22 2.64
N SER A 75 4.70 2.74 1.49
CA SER A 75 5.08 4.06 1.00
C SER A 75 3.84 4.89 0.73
N VAL A 76 3.82 6.12 1.24
CA VAL A 76 2.66 7.02 1.19
C VAL A 76 3.10 8.43 0.83
N ALA A 77 2.32 9.09 -0.01
CA ALA A 77 2.35 10.52 -0.25
C ALA A 77 0.94 11.05 -0.50
N PHE A 78 0.77 12.36 -0.42
CA PHE A 78 -0.47 13.03 -0.79
C PHE A 78 -0.28 13.93 -2.00
N SER A 79 -1.29 13.99 -2.86
CA SER A 79 -1.33 14.85 -4.04
C SER A 79 -2.75 15.29 -4.31
N ASN A 80 -2.91 16.49 -4.88
CA ASN A 80 -4.20 16.99 -5.37
C ASN A 80 -4.38 16.81 -6.89
N LYS A 81 -3.48 16.10 -7.55
CA LYS A 81 -3.46 15.90 -9.00
C LYS A 81 -3.49 14.43 -9.40
N VAL A 82 -2.94 13.58 -8.55
CA VAL A 82 -2.83 12.15 -8.80
C VAL A 82 -3.23 11.38 -7.56
N HIS A 83 -3.88 10.25 -7.74
CA HIS A 83 -4.16 9.29 -6.69
C HIS A 83 -3.82 7.89 -7.18
N LEU A 84 -3.36 7.04 -6.28
CA LEU A 84 -3.06 5.64 -6.55
C LEU A 84 -3.09 4.84 -5.26
N THR A 85 -3.81 3.73 -5.24
CA THR A 85 -3.66 2.72 -4.19
C THR A 85 -3.31 1.38 -4.83
N GLU A 86 -2.12 0.88 -4.53
CA GLU A 86 -1.66 -0.42 -5.00
C GLU A 86 -1.23 -1.31 -3.84
N TYR A 87 -1.67 -2.56 -3.89
CA TYR A 87 -1.38 -3.54 -2.85
C TYR A 87 -0.75 -4.77 -3.45
N TYR A 88 0.30 -5.25 -2.77
CA TYR A 88 1.03 -6.47 -3.13
C TYR A 88 1.13 -7.40 -1.93
N HIS A 89 1.01 -8.69 -2.17
CA HIS A 89 1.24 -9.71 -1.14
C HIS A 89 2.00 -10.89 -1.74
N ASN A 90 3.14 -11.24 -1.10
CA ASN A 90 4.07 -12.25 -1.61
C ASN A 90 4.39 -12.02 -3.10
N SER A 91 4.77 -10.79 -3.45
CA SER A 91 5.08 -10.29 -4.79
C SER A 91 3.93 -10.37 -5.82
N SER A 92 2.73 -10.76 -5.40
CA SER A 92 1.55 -10.77 -6.26
C SER A 92 0.78 -9.46 -6.12
N TRP A 93 0.42 -8.84 -7.24
CA TRP A 93 -0.46 -7.68 -7.24
C TRP A 93 -1.89 -8.08 -6.88
N LEU A 94 -2.46 -7.36 -5.95
CA LEU A 94 -3.82 -7.57 -5.46
C LEU A 94 -4.78 -6.60 -6.16
N GLU A 95 -5.34 -7.01 -7.29
CA GLU A 95 -6.26 -6.19 -8.08
C GLU A 95 -7.48 -5.71 -7.27
N HIS A 96 -7.92 -6.52 -6.32
CA HIS A 96 -9.07 -6.23 -5.45
C HIS A 96 -8.66 -5.93 -4.00
N GLY A 97 -7.37 -5.73 -3.73
CA GLY A 97 -6.83 -5.38 -2.42
C GLY A 97 -7.04 -6.44 -1.34
N GLY A 98 -8.23 -6.49 -0.78
CA GLY A 98 -8.56 -7.41 0.32
C GLY A 98 -8.13 -6.87 1.68
N ALA A 99 -7.34 -7.62 2.46
CA ALA A 99 -6.92 -7.23 3.81
C ALA A 99 -6.13 -5.90 3.85
N PRO A 100 -5.14 -5.63 2.96
CA PRO A 100 -4.44 -4.35 2.93
C PRO A 100 -5.37 -3.16 2.62
N ASP A 101 -6.25 -3.28 1.63
CA ASP A 101 -7.20 -2.23 1.29
C ASP A 101 -8.11 -1.89 2.48
N LYS A 102 -8.68 -2.91 3.14
CA LYS A 102 -9.50 -2.72 4.34
C LYS A 102 -8.72 -2.06 5.47
N ALA A 103 -7.46 -2.42 5.65
CA ALA A 103 -6.60 -1.83 6.67
C ALA A 103 -6.35 -0.35 6.41
N VAL A 104 -6.02 0.03 5.18
CA VAL A 104 -5.80 1.42 4.75
C VAL A 104 -7.06 2.24 4.96
N ARG A 105 -8.21 1.79 4.43
CA ARG A 105 -9.51 2.48 4.60
C ARG A 105 -9.82 2.74 6.08
N ASN A 106 -9.70 1.72 6.91
CA ASN A 106 -9.99 1.84 8.33
C ASN A 106 -9.01 2.76 9.07
N ALA A 107 -7.71 2.64 8.78
CA ALA A 107 -6.70 3.38 9.51
C ALA A 107 -6.71 4.87 9.14
N PHE A 108 -6.73 5.21 7.86
CA PHE A 108 -6.69 6.60 7.41
C PHE A 108 -7.94 7.37 7.81
N VAL A 109 -9.13 6.80 7.58
CA VAL A 109 -10.38 7.45 8.03
C VAL A 109 -10.37 7.68 9.53
N TYR A 110 -9.95 6.68 10.33
CA TYR A 110 -9.88 6.81 11.78
C TYR A 110 -8.91 7.93 12.21
N GLN A 111 -7.72 7.97 11.64
CA GLN A 111 -6.69 8.94 12.01
C GLN A 111 -7.10 10.37 11.65
N ILE A 112 -7.58 10.56 10.42
CA ILE A 112 -8.00 11.89 9.95
C ILE A 112 -9.24 12.37 10.71
N ASP A 113 -10.25 11.51 10.91
CA ASP A 113 -11.43 11.84 11.72
C ASP A 113 -11.03 12.25 13.15
N SER A 114 -10.11 11.50 13.76
CA SER A 114 -9.60 11.81 15.11
C SER A 114 -8.89 13.15 15.15
N TYR A 115 -8.04 13.45 14.18
CA TYR A 115 -7.34 14.72 14.05
C TYR A 115 -8.31 15.90 13.86
N LEU A 116 -9.28 15.76 12.96
CA LEU A 116 -10.26 16.80 12.68
C LEU A 116 -11.12 17.11 13.92
N LYS A 117 -11.51 16.08 14.68
CA LYS A 117 -12.25 16.24 15.94
C LYS A 117 -11.43 16.91 17.03
N GLN A 118 -10.21 16.43 17.26
CA GLN A 118 -9.33 16.97 18.31
C GLN A 118 -8.97 18.45 18.07
N ASN A 119 -8.88 18.86 16.80
CA ASN A 119 -8.53 20.21 16.41
C ASN A 119 -9.74 21.08 16.05
N ASN A 120 -10.97 20.62 16.31
CA ASN A 120 -12.22 21.33 16.00
C ASN A 120 -12.29 21.83 14.54
N LYS A 121 -11.85 20.98 13.59
CA LYS A 121 -11.81 21.33 12.17
C LYS A 121 -13.12 21.05 11.43
N TYR A 122 -14.03 20.26 12.01
CA TYR A 122 -15.35 20.05 11.42
C TYR A 122 -16.23 21.28 11.55
N ASN A 123 -16.86 21.69 10.48
CA ASN A 123 -17.94 22.66 10.51
C ASN A 123 -19.24 22.00 10.98
N LYS A 124 -20.17 22.81 11.53
CA LYS A 124 -21.44 22.32 12.11
C LYS A 124 -22.32 21.56 11.13
N THR A 125 -22.13 21.78 9.83
CA THR A 125 -22.95 21.23 8.74
C THR A 125 -22.23 20.11 7.96
N GLU A 126 -20.95 19.87 8.26
CA GLU A 126 -20.17 18.84 7.55
C GLU A 126 -20.48 17.45 8.09
N SER A 127 -20.58 16.50 7.16
CA SER A 127 -20.63 15.09 7.49
C SER A 127 -19.22 14.60 7.88
N LYS A 128 -19.20 13.51 8.66
CA LYS A 128 -17.95 12.83 9.00
C LYS A 128 -17.20 12.39 7.74
N ILE A 129 -15.88 12.53 7.75
CA ILE A 129 -15.00 12.12 6.66
C ILE A 129 -15.23 10.64 6.28
N LYS A 130 -15.24 10.35 5.00
CA LYS A 130 -15.31 9.01 4.41
C LYS A 130 -14.01 8.68 3.69
N TYR A 131 -13.85 7.43 3.32
CA TYR A 131 -12.64 7.01 2.61
C TYR A 131 -12.50 7.68 1.23
N ASP A 132 -13.58 7.88 0.53
CA ASP A 132 -13.57 8.53 -0.79
C ASP A 132 -12.91 9.93 -0.71
N ASP A 133 -13.16 10.67 0.39
CA ASP A 133 -12.52 11.98 0.62
C ASP A 133 -10.99 11.88 0.82
N VAL A 134 -10.50 10.72 1.28
CA VAL A 134 -9.07 10.44 1.46
C VAL A 134 -8.46 9.91 0.17
N GLU A 135 -9.15 9.00 -0.50
CA GLU A 135 -8.67 8.29 -1.69
C GLU A 135 -8.31 9.25 -2.82
N ASP A 136 -9.09 10.32 -3.00
CA ASP A 136 -8.89 11.32 -4.06
C ASP A 136 -7.52 12.03 -4.00
N SER A 137 -6.85 12.02 -2.85
CA SER A 137 -5.55 12.65 -2.66
C SER A 137 -4.43 11.68 -2.27
N LEU A 138 -4.76 10.41 -2.06
CA LEU A 138 -3.84 9.42 -1.52
C LEU A 138 -3.05 8.71 -2.61
N VAL A 139 -1.72 8.73 -2.50
CA VAL A 139 -0.82 7.83 -3.23
C VAL A 139 -0.21 6.88 -2.21
N CYS A 140 -0.65 5.62 -2.23
CA CYS A 140 -0.26 4.59 -1.26
C CYS A 140 0.09 3.29 -1.97
N VAL A 141 1.29 2.81 -1.74
CA VAL A 141 1.74 1.50 -2.23
C VAL A 141 2.18 0.66 -1.04
N ILE A 142 1.62 -0.53 -0.91
CA ILE A 142 1.96 -1.47 0.16
C ILE A 142 2.40 -2.79 -0.44
N SER A 143 3.59 -3.25 -0.03
CA SER A 143 4.08 -4.60 -0.27
C SER A 143 4.12 -5.35 1.05
N SER A 144 3.45 -6.49 1.13
CA SER A 144 3.43 -7.32 2.33
C SER A 144 3.90 -8.75 2.02
N PHE A 145 4.46 -9.40 3.03
CA PHE A 145 4.95 -10.76 2.91
C PHE A 145 4.61 -11.57 4.16
N SER A 146 4.06 -12.78 3.97
CA SER A 146 3.82 -13.70 5.07
C SER A 146 3.93 -15.15 4.64
N SER A 147 4.25 -16.02 5.61
CA SER A 147 4.33 -17.48 5.38
C SER A 147 2.95 -18.14 5.31
N VAL A 148 1.91 -17.47 5.81
CA VAL A 148 0.52 -17.94 5.78
C VAL A 148 -0.29 -16.96 4.97
N SER A 149 -0.86 -17.42 3.86
CA SER A 149 -1.67 -16.59 2.96
C SER A 149 -2.96 -17.31 2.60
N SER A 150 -4.06 -16.61 2.77
CA SER A 150 -5.38 -17.03 2.29
C SER A 150 -5.86 -16.02 1.27
N TYR A 151 -6.20 -16.50 0.09
CA TYR A 151 -6.70 -15.66 -1.00
C TYR A 151 -8.18 -15.97 -1.23
N GLU A 152 -8.93 -14.97 -1.70
CA GLU A 152 -10.33 -15.13 -2.04
C GLU A 152 -10.55 -16.20 -3.11
N ASN A 153 -9.60 -16.28 -4.05
CA ASN A 153 -9.64 -17.25 -5.15
C ASN A 153 -8.22 -17.59 -5.64
N GLN A 154 -8.13 -18.55 -6.57
CA GLN A 154 -6.87 -19.03 -7.12
C GLN A 154 -6.12 -17.95 -7.94
N THR A 155 -6.79 -16.91 -8.41
CA THR A 155 -6.15 -15.80 -9.15
C THR A 155 -5.36 -14.85 -8.27
N LYS A 156 -5.43 -15.02 -6.94
CA LYS A 156 -4.68 -14.24 -5.93
C LYS A 156 -4.89 -12.72 -5.99
N LYS A 157 -6.08 -12.30 -6.41
CA LYS A 157 -6.40 -10.87 -6.57
C LYS A 157 -6.77 -10.16 -5.27
N ALA A 158 -7.11 -10.89 -4.23
CA ALA A 158 -7.40 -10.37 -2.89
C ALA A 158 -6.90 -11.34 -1.82
N VAL A 159 -6.19 -10.83 -0.82
CA VAL A 159 -5.81 -11.59 0.37
C VAL A 159 -6.85 -11.39 1.46
N THR A 160 -7.23 -12.48 2.16
CA THR A 160 -8.36 -12.48 3.10
C THR A 160 -7.99 -12.69 4.56
N ASN A 161 -6.70 -12.85 4.85
CA ASN A 161 -6.20 -13.08 6.20
C ASN A 161 -6.58 -11.94 7.15
N LYS A 162 -7.36 -12.28 8.19
CA LYS A 162 -7.76 -11.32 9.23
C LYS A 162 -6.55 -10.81 10.01
N GLY A 163 -5.59 -11.68 10.33
CA GLY A 163 -4.38 -11.32 11.03
C GLY A 163 -3.55 -10.26 10.26
N ILE A 164 -3.44 -10.37 8.94
CA ILE A 164 -2.76 -9.37 8.11
C ILE A 164 -3.52 -8.04 8.18
N GLN A 165 -4.84 -8.05 8.03
CA GLN A 165 -5.67 -6.84 8.13
C GLN A 165 -5.51 -6.16 9.48
N ASP A 166 -5.64 -6.91 10.58
CA ASP A 166 -5.60 -6.37 11.95
C ASP A 166 -4.20 -5.81 12.27
N ALA A 167 -3.14 -6.56 11.94
CA ALA A 167 -1.76 -6.12 12.13
C ALA A 167 -1.43 -4.85 11.33
N MET A 168 -1.83 -4.78 10.07
CA MET A 168 -1.62 -3.62 9.21
C MET A 168 -2.44 -2.41 9.69
N THR A 169 -3.70 -2.63 10.10
CA THR A 169 -4.54 -1.56 10.66
C THR A 169 -3.92 -0.99 11.94
N ALA A 170 -3.44 -1.85 12.83
CA ALA A 170 -2.80 -1.44 14.08
C ALA A 170 -1.52 -0.63 13.81
N PHE A 171 -0.68 -1.11 12.90
CA PHE A 171 0.55 -0.41 12.52
C PHE A 171 0.25 0.95 11.89
N LEU A 172 -0.62 1.02 10.88
CA LEU A 172 -1.00 2.27 10.23
C LEU A 172 -1.60 3.30 11.21
N ARG A 173 -2.35 2.85 12.23
CA ARG A 173 -2.87 3.73 13.28
C ARG A 173 -1.83 4.24 14.25
N GLN A 174 -0.68 3.57 14.37
CA GLN A 174 0.46 4.05 15.16
C GLN A 174 1.29 5.08 14.40
N LEU A 175 1.26 5.02 13.06
CA LEU A 175 1.92 6.03 12.23
C LEU A 175 1.19 7.34 12.44
N SER A 176 1.82 8.23 13.19
CA SER A 176 1.21 9.54 13.48
C SER A 176 1.06 10.35 12.20
N LEU A 177 -0.09 11.01 12.02
CA LEU A 177 -0.28 12.01 10.98
C LEU A 177 0.70 13.20 11.08
N ILE A 178 1.48 13.28 12.16
CA ILE A 178 2.57 14.25 12.32
C ILE A 178 3.66 14.07 11.26
N HIS A 179 3.72 12.92 10.62
CA HIS A 179 4.69 12.62 9.57
C HIS A 179 4.16 12.88 8.15
N ILE A 180 2.91 13.32 8.03
CA ILE A 180 2.24 13.56 6.74
C ILE A 180 2.04 15.06 6.54
#